data_cf0f616a18bad13f17c9c8443070e82b
#
_entry.id   cf0f616a18bad13f17c9c8443070e82b
#
_cell.length_a   1.000
_cell.length_b   1.000
_cell.length_c   1.000
_cell.angle_alpha   90.00
_cell.angle_beta   90.00
_cell.angle_gamma   90.00
#
_symmetry.space_group_name_H-M   'P 1'
#
loop_
_entity.id
_entity.type
_entity.pdbx_description
1 polymer ?
#
loop_
_entity_poly.entity_id
_entity_poly.type
_entity_poly.pdbx_seq_one_letter_code
_entity_poly.pdbx_strand_id
1 'polypeptide(L)'
;MDFETCIASHSSVLMEGALGERLKREYGLTINGSVAMADLIYSQQGRLALETLWRGYMGIAEKYNLPFLATTPTRRANKQQVIQAGYDEAIIEDNVRFLRKIKETSNIEMYIGGLMGCKGDAYTGAGALNIEEA
;
A
#
# COMPACT_ATOMS: atom_id res chain seq x y z
N MET A 1 -6.91 13.62 14.95
CA MET A 1 -6.02 14.61 14.30
C MET A 1 -6.03 14.34 12.79
N ASP A 2 -6.14 15.35 11.98
CA ASP A 2 -5.94 15.20 10.54
C ASP A 2 -4.45 15.08 10.19
N PHE A 3 -4.15 14.63 8.97
CA PHE A 3 -2.78 14.33 8.57
C PHE A 3 -1.89 15.59 8.46
N GLU A 4 -2.45 16.72 8.06
CA GLU A 4 -1.71 18.01 7.99
C GLU A 4 -1.26 18.45 9.38
N THR A 5 -2.16 18.38 10.35
CA THR A 5 -1.85 18.68 11.76
C THR A 5 -0.82 17.70 12.32
N CYS A 6 -0.92 16.41 11.96
CA CYS A 6 0.05 15.39 12.35
C CYS A 6 1.46 15.74 11.86
N ILE A 7 1.62 16.04 10.56
CA ILE A 7 2.93 16.42 9.98
C ILE A 7 3.48 17.69 10.66
N ALA A 8 2.62 18.66 10.96
CA ALA A 8 3.05 19.91 11.59
C ALA A 8 3.50 19.72 13.06
N SER A 9 2.97 18.71 13.76
CA SER A 9 3.18 18.49 15.19
C SER A 9 4.21 17.42 15.54
N HIS A 10 4.62 16.60 14.57
CA HIS A 10 5.61 15.54 14.78
C HIS A 10 6.89 15.78 13.98
N SER A 11 8.03 15.44 14.57
CA SER A 11 9.32 15.53 13.89
C SER A 11 9.49 14.46 12.78
N SER A 12 8.75 13.38 12.87
CA SER A 12 8.82 12.25 11.94
C SER A 12 7.52 11.47 11.92
N VAL A 13 7.18 10.93 10.75
CA VAL A 13 6.10 9.99 10.54
C VAL A 13 6.73 8.74 9.94
N LEU A 14 6.51 7.58 10.55
CA LEU A 14 7.03 6.31 10.02
C LEU A 14 6.15 5.79 8.89
N MET A 15 6.78 5.11 7.95
CA MET A 15 6.11 4.40 6.85
C MET A 15 6.64 2.97 6.72
N GLU A 16 5.91 2.13 5.99
CA GLU A 16 6.44 0.83 5.58
C GLU A 16 7.58 0.99 4.58
N GLY A 17 8.45 -0.04 4.50
CA GLY A 17 9.54 -0.10 3.55
C GLY A 17 9.71 -1.48 2.94
N ALA A 18 10.11 -1.54 1.67
CA ALA A 18 10.42 -2.77 0.95
C ALA A 18 9.34 -3.86 1.01
N LEU A 19 8.07 -3.49 1.11
CA LEU A 19 6.96 -4.41 1.34
C LEU A 19 6.95 -5.57 0.32
N GLY A 20 7.05 -5.27 -0.98
CA GLY A 20 7.05 -6.28 -2.03
C GLY A 20 8.23 -7.24 -1.96
N GLU A 21 9.43 -6.74 -1.68
CA GLU A 21 10.62 -7.57 -1.54
C GLU A 21 10.56 -8.47 -0.30
N ARG A 22 10.04 -7.97 0.80
CA ARG A 22 9.84 -8.75 2.03
C ARG A 22 8.79 -9.85 1.82
N LEU A 23 7.70 -9.55 1.14
CA LEU A 23 6.67 -10.55 0.80
C LEU A 23 7.22 -11.70 -0.04
N LYS A 24 8.08 -11.40 -1.01
CA LYS A 24 8.76 -12.42 -1.83
C LYS A 24 9.76 -13.25 -1.01
N ARG A 25 10.65 -12.57 -0.30
CA ARG A 25 11.81 -13.21 0.35
C ARG A 25 11.47 -13.88 1.67
N GLU A 26 10.64 -13.25 2.50
CA GLU A 26 10.34 -13.75 3.84
C GLU A 26 9.11 -14.66 3.85
N TYR A 27 8.15 -14.45 2.94
CA TYR A 27 6.90 -15.20 2.89
C TYR A 27 6.76 -16.10 1.66
N GLY A 28 7.70 -16.04 0.73
CA GLY A 28 7.69 -16.87 -0.48
C GLY A 28 6.51 -16.61 -1.41
N LEU A 29 5.91 -15.40 -1.36
CA LEU A 29 4.75 -15.07 -2.17
C LEU A 29 5.13 -14.71 -3.60
N THR A 30 4.32 -15.16 -4.54
CA THR A 30 4.40 -14.75 -5.95
C THR A 30 3.65 -13.44 -6.12
N ILE A 31 4.31 -12.45 -6.68
CA ILE A 31 3.73 -11.13 -6.95
C ILE A 31 3.16 -11.13 -8.37
N ASN A 32 1.92 -10.65 -8.52
CA ASN A 32 1.25 -10.54 -9.82
C ASN A 32 2.03 -9.63 -10.78
N GLY A 33 2.19 -10.07 -12.02
CA GLY A 33 2.93 -9.33 -13.05
C GLY A 33 2.29 -8.00 -13.45
N SER A 34 0.98 -7.88 -13.32
CA SER A 34 0.20 -6.69 -13.70
C SER A 34 -0.05 -5.76 -12.53
N VAL A 35 -0.77 -6.21 -11.50
CA VAL A 35 -1.18 -5.36 -10.35
C VAL A 35 -0.23 -5.45 -9.15
N ALA A 36 0.87 -6.17 -9.29
CA ALA A 36 1.84 -6.39 -8.22
C ALA A 36 1.17 -6.95 -6.95
N MET A 37 1.25 -6.24 -5.84
CA MET A 37 0.74 -6.69 -4.53
C MET A 37 -0.76 -6.49 -4.32
N ALA A 38 -1.44 -5.78 -5.23
CA ALA A 38 -2.82 -5.35 -4.99
C ALA A 38 -3.82 -6.50 -4.83
N ASP A 39 -3.58 -7.65 -5.47
CA ASP A 39 -4.45 -8.82 -5.39
C ASP A 39 -4.12 -9.78 -4.23
N LEU A 40 -3.07 -9.54 -3.48
CA LEU A 40 -2.71 -10.37 -2.33
C LEU A 40 -3.79 -10.38 -1.25
N ILE A 41 -4.59 -9.33 -1.15
CA ILE A 41 -5.72 -9.27 -0.21
C ILE A 41 -6.81 -10.30 -0.49
N TYR A 42 -6.85 -10.89 -1.69
CA TYR A 42 -7.84 -11.90 -2.06
C TYR A 42 -7.45 -13.32 -1.67
N SER A 43 -6.23 -13.55 -1.21
CA SER A 43 -5.81 -14.84 -0.64
C SER A 43 -5.61 -14.74 0.86
N GLN A 44 -5.89 -15.84 1.59
CA GLN A 44 -5.66 -15.88 3.03
C GLN A 44 -4.17 -15.69 3.35
N GLN A 45 -3.29 -16.34 2.61
CA GLN A 45 -1.83 -16.23 2.80
C GLN A 45 -1.35 -14.80 2.54
N GLY A 46 -1.83 -14.16 1.48
CA GLY A 46 -1.48 -12.77 1.16
C GLY A 46 -1.94 -11.79 2.22
N ARG A 47 -3.19 -11.91 2.68
CA ARG A 47 -3.72 -11.06 3.77
C ARG A 47 -2.89 -11.20 5.04
N LEU A 48 -2.61 -12.44 5.45
CA LEU A 48 -1.84 -12.70 6.66
C LEU A 48 -0.43 -12.11 6.58
N ALA A 49 0.25 -12.30 5.47
CA ALA A 49 1.59 -11.77 5.26
C ALA A 49 1.62 -10.23 5.27
N LEU A 50 0.70 -9.58 4.54
CA LEU A 50 0.56 -8.13 4.52
C LEU A 50 0.29 -7.57 5.92
N GLU A 51 -0.69 -8.13 6.61
CA GLU A 51 -1.05 -7.69 7.96
C GLU A 51 0.11 -7.85 8.94
N THR A 52 0.81 -8.99 8.90
CA THR A 52 1.97 -9.25 9.76
C THR A 52 3.08 -8.24 9.55
N LEU A 53 3.39 -7.89 8.29
CA LEU A 53 4.40 -6.89 7.97
C LEU A 53 3.98 -5.49 8.46
N TRP A 54 2.76 -5.04 8.19
CA TRP A 54 2.30 -3.74 8.67
C TRP A 54 2.26 -3.66 10.19
N ARG A 55 1.79 -4.69 10.88
CA ARG A 55 1.82 -4.72 12.34
C ARG A 55 3.23 -4.69 12.91
N GLY A 56 4.21 -5.28 12.23
CA GLY A 56 5.62 -5.15 12.57
C GLY A 56 6.11 -3.70 12.53
N TYR A 57 5.81 -2.97 11.45
CA TYR A 57 6.13 -1.54 11.33
C TYR A 57 5.38 -0.69 12.35
N MET A 58 4.10 -0.98 12.58
CA MET A 58 3.28 -0.30 13.59
C MET A 58 3.84 -0.50 15.00
N GLY A 59 4.34 -1.70 15.32
CA GLY A 59 5.02 -1.96 16.60
C GLY A 59 6.28 -1.11 16.80
N ILE A 60 7.01 -0.80 15.73
CA ILE A 60 8.13 0.14 15.79
C ILE A 60 7.63 1.56 16.05
N ALA A 61 6.57 1.99 15.36
CA ALA A 61 5.95 3.29 15.58
C ALA A 61 5.47 3.45 17.05
N GLU A 62 4.81 2.44 17.58
CA GLU A 62 4.36 2.41 18.99
C GLU A 62 5.55 2.54 19.95
N LYS A 63 6.61 1.74 19.73
CA LYS A 63 7.82 1.76 20.57
C LYS A 63 8.44 3.15 20.67
N TYR A 64 8.43 3.91 19.58
CA TYR A 64 9.03 5.25 19.51
C TYR A 64 8.01 6.38 19.65
N ASN A 65 6.75 6.06 19.94
CA ASN A 65 5.64 7.02 20.05
C ASN A 65 5.54 7.94 18.83
N LEU A 66 5.59 7.36 17.65
CA LEU A 66 5.51 8.06 16.36
C LEU A 66 4.23 7.65 15.62
N PRO A 67 3.63 8.57 14.85
CA PRO A 67 2.55 8.21 13.95
C PRO A 67 3.04 7.34 12.79
N PHE A 68 2.15 6.53 12.23
CA PHE A 68 2.44 5.62 11.13
C PHE A 68 1.55 5.92 9.91
N LEU A 69 2.15 6.06 8.75
CA LEU A 69 1.46 6.16 7.47
C LEU A 69 1.64 4.87 6.68
N ALA A 70 0.57 4.11 6.51
CA ALA A 70 0.53 2.96 5.60
C ALA A 70 0.03 3.39 4.23
N THR A 71 0.64 2.89 3.16
CA THR A 71 0.12 3.09 1.80
C THR A 71 -0.57 1.85 1.27
N THR A 72 -1.61 2.04 0.48
CA THR A 72 -2.25 0.91 -0.19
C THR A 72 -1.25 0.22 -1.14
N PRO A 73 -1.23 -1.13 -1.25
CA PRO A 73 -0.29 -1.84 -2.10
C PRO A 73 -0.71 -1.79 -3.59
N THR A 74 -1.08 -0.61 -4.07
CA THR A 74 -1.71 -0.37 -5.37
C THR A 74 -0.82 0.38 -6.36
N ARG A 75 0.50 0.40 -6.14
CA ARG A 75 1.46 1.16 -6.97
C ARG A 75 1.42 0.84 -8.47
N ARG A 76 0.93 -0.34 -8.85
CA ARG A 76 0.76 -0.76 -10.25
C ARG A 76 -0.70 -0.96 -10.65
N ALA A 77 -1.64 -0.65 -9.78
CA ALA A 77 -3.06 -0.82 -10.02
C ALA A 77 -3.66 0.36 -10.80
N ASN A 78 -3.11 0.65 -11.98
CA ASN A 78 -3.76 1.55 -12.93
C ASN A 78 -4.86 0.81 -13.70
N LYS A 79 -5.73 1.54 -14.38
CA LYS A 79 -6.87 0.99 -15.11
C LYS A 79 -6.47 -0.16 -16.05
N GLN A 80 -5.43 0.03 -16.84
CA GLN A 80 -4.97 -0.97 -17.82
C GLN A 80 -4.48 -2.25 -17.14
N GLN A 81 -3.65 -2.12 -16.10
CA GLN A 81 -3.10 -3.26 -15.37
C GLN A 81 -4.17 -4.03 -14.59
N VAL A 82 -5.13 -3.33 -14.01
CA VAL A 82 -6.25 -3.93 -13.30
C VAL A 82 -7.09 -4.79 -14.24
N ILE A 83 -7.46 -4.27 -15.41
CA ILE A 83 -8.20 -5.02 -16.43
C ILE A 83 -7.39 -6.23 -16.94
N GLN A 84 -6.10 -6.04 -17.22
CA GLN A 84 -5.22 -7.10 -17.67
C GLN A 84 -5.08 -8.24 -16.65
N ALA A 85 -5.14 -7.94 -15.37
CA ALA A 85 -5.11 -8.93 -14.29
C ALA A 85 -6.46 -9.63 -14.06
N GLY A 86 -7.52 -9.22 -14.76
CA GLY A 86 -8.86 -9.79 -14.62
C GLY A 86 -9.66 -9.21 -13.46
N TYR A 87 -9.28 -8.05 -12.94
CA TYR A 87 -9.98 -7.32 -11.88
C TYR A 87 -10.73 -6.11 -12.43
N ASP A 88 -11.48 -5.45 -11.57
CA ASP A 88 -12.10 -4.15 -11.81
C ASP A 88 -11.64 -3.11 -10.77
N GLU A 89 -12.21 -1.92 -10.82
CA GLU A 89 -11.84 -0.82 -9.92
C GLU A 89 -12.09 -1.10 -8.44
N ALA A 90 -12.93 -2.09 -8.10
CA ALA A 90 -13.20 -2.49 -6.72
C ALA A 90 -11.92 -2.92 -5.97
N ILE A 91 -10.89 -3.38 -6.69
CA ILE A 91 -9.60 -3.75 -6.09
C ILE A 91 -8.97 -2.58 -5.31
N ILE A 92 -9.19 -1.35 -5.73
CA ILE A 92 -8.67 -0.14 -5.05
C ILE A 92 -9.39 0.03 -3.72
N GLU A 93 -10.72 0.00 -3.73
CA GLU A 93 -11.54 0.12 -2.53
C GLU A 93 -11.29 -1.03 -1.54
N ASP A 94 -11.16 -2.25 -2.04
CA ASP A 94 -10.90 -3.44 -1.23
C ASP A 94 -9.56 -3.33 -0.49
N ASN A 95 -8.52 -2.79 -1.13
CA ASN A 95 -7.23 -2.53 -0.47
C ASN A 95 -7.33 -1.45 0.62
N VAL A 96 -8.07 -0.37 0.38
CA VAL A 96 -8.34 0.66 1.40
C VAL A 96 -9.10 0.06 2.58
N ARG A 97 -10.13 -0.73 2.30
CA ARG A 97 -10.96 -1.40 3.32
C ARG A 97 -10.12 -2.37 4.16
N PHE A 98 -9.19 -3.08 3.53
CA PHE A 98 -8.27 -3.97 4.24
C PHE A 98 -7.38 -3.21 5.24
N LEU A 99 -6.74 -2.11 4.81
CA LEU A 99 -5.94 -1.26 5.70
C LEU A 99 -6.77 -0.59 6.80
N ARG A 100 -8.00 -0.19 6.51
CA ARG A 100 -8.91 0.39 7.52
C ARG A 100 -9.18 -0.60 8.66
N LYS A 101 -9.40 -1.88 8.36
CA LYS A 101 -9.58 -2.91 9.39
C LYS A 101 -8.35 -3.06 10.28
N ILE A 102 -7.15 -2.98 9.72
CA ILE A 102 -5.91 -3.01 10.50
C ILE A 102 -5.83 -1.76 11.39
N LYS A 103 -6.13 -0.59 10.85
CA LYS A 103 -6.17 0.67 11.60
C LYS A 103 -7.15 0.63 12.78
N GLU A 104 -8.36 0.13 12.56
CA GLU A 104 -9.42 0.03 13.58
C GLU A 104 -8.99 -0.79 14.80
N THR A 105 -8.08 -1.75 14.61
CA THR A 105 -7.55 -2.60 15.68
C THR A 105 -6.18 -2.15 16.20
N SER A 106 -5.72 -0.97 15.80
CA SER A 106 -4.44 -0.42 16.21
C SER A 106 -4.60 0.56 17.38
N ASN A 107 -3.56 0.65 18.21
CA ASN A 107 -3.50 1.57 19.34
C ASN A 107 -2.63 2.82 19.04
N ILE A 108 -2.16 2.96 17.80
CA ILE A 108 -1.30 4.07 17.40
C ILE A 108 -2.04 5.04 16.48
N GLU A 109 -1.54 6.25 16.39
CA GLU A 109 -1.97 7.21 15.39
C GLU A 109 -1.55 6.73 14.00
N MET A 110 -2.52 6.24 13.22
CA MET A 110 -2.28 5.66 11.91
C MET A 110 -3.06 6.37 10.81
N TYR A 111 -2.39 6.61 9.71
CA TYR A 111 -2.94 7.19 8.48
C TYR A 111 -2.86 6.19 7.33
N ILE A 112 -3.75 6.34 6.36
CA ILE A 112 -3.78 5.52 5.15
C ILE A 112 -3.62 6.43 3.94
N GLY A 113 -2.55 6.23 3.19
CA GLY A 113 -2.30 6.90 1.92
C GLY A 113 -2.68 6.01 0.73
N GLY A 114 -3.30 6.60 -0.27
CA GLY A 114 -3.51 5.94 -1.56
C GLY A 114 -2.27 6.03 -2.42
N LEU A 115 -1.74 4.89 -2.86
CA LEU A 115 -0.61 4.85 -3.78
C LEU A 115 -1.12 4.69 -5.21
N MET A 116 -0.91 5.71 -6.05
CA MET A 116 -1.34 5.69 -7.44
C MET A 116 -0.34 4.97 -8.34
N GLY A 117 -0.86 4.10 -9.22
CA GLY A 117 -0.08 3.46 -10.27
C GLY A 117 0.11 4.39 -11.47
N CYS A 118 1.33 4.46 -11.98
CA CYS A 118 1.64 5.15 -13.23
C CYS A 118 1.18 4.32 -14.44
N LYS A 119 0.76 5.01 -15.52
CA LYS A 119 0.58 4.35 -16.81
C LYS A 119 1.94 3.96 -17.39
N GLY A 120 2.05 2.73 -17.92
CA GLY A 120 3.27 2.23 -18.53
C GLY A 120 4.38 1.93 -17.52
N ASP A 121 5.61 2.15 -17.95
CA ASP A 121 6.81 1.88 -17.15
C ASP A 121 7.41 3.19 -16.63
N ALA A 122 7.33 3.38 -15.30
CA ALA A 122 7.84 4.58 -14.65
C ALA A 122 9.37 4.74 -14.76
N TYR A 123 10.12 3.65 -14.94
CA TYR A 123 11.58 3.69 -15.04
C TYR A 123 12.07 4.09 -16.43
N THR A 124 11.35 3.72 -17.47
CA THR A 124 11.68 4.05 -18.86
C THR A 124 10.91 5.26 -19.39
N GLY A 125 9.84 5.67 -18.70
CA GLY A 125 8.90 6.68 -19.15
C GLY A 125 7.97 6.21 -20.28
N ALA A 126 7.99 4.92 -20.62
CA ALA A 126 7.08 4.36 -21.61
C ALA A 126 5.63 4.51 -21.15
N GLY A 127 4.78 5.07 -22.00
CA GLY A 127 3.38 5.34 -21.67
C GLY A 127 3.14 6.64 -20.92
N ALA A 128 4.14 7.53 -20.80
CA ALA A 128 3.96 8.86 -20.22
C ALA A 128 2.81 9.60 -20.91
N LEU A 129 1.97 10.24 -20.08
CA LEU A 129 0.83 11.05 -20.52
C LEU A 129 1.25 12.53 -20.62
N ASN A 130 0.66 13.27 -21.56
CA ASN A 130 0.70 14.72 -21.49
C ASN A 130 -0.34 15.25 -20.47
N ILE A 131 -0.33 16.55 -20.22
CA ILE A 131 -1.19 17.17 -19.19
C ILE A 131 -2.69 16.97 -19.51
N GLU A 132 -3.06 16.96 -20.79
CA GLU A 132 -4.46 16.82 -21.21
C GLU A 132 -4.97 15.37 -21.07
N GLU A 133 -4.05 14.40 -21.18
CA GLU A 133 -4.36 12.98 -21.06
C GLU A 133 -4.35 12.47 -19.61
N ALA A 134 -3.71 13.20 -18.71
CA ALA A 134 -3.58 12.84 -17.31
C ALA A 134 -4.83 13.19 -16.50
#